data_a4403b41aa0d405524556378035dadc4
#
_entry.id   a4403b41aa0d405524556378035dadc4
#
_cell.length_a   1.000
_cell.length_b   1.000
_cell.length_c   1.000
_cell.angle_alpha   90.00
_cell.angle_beta   90.00
_cell.angle_gamma   90.00
#
_symmetry.space_group_name_H-M   'P 1'
#
loop_
_entity.id
_entity.type
_entity.pdbx_description
1 polymer ?
#
loop_
_entity_poly.entity_id
_entity_poly.type
_entity_poly.pdbx_seq_one_letter_code
_entity_poly.pdbx_strand_id
1 'polypeptide(L)'
;MVRDCNDAYVEVSGRTRSEVIGTNLFAVLPTETAGTEPVVDTVRRAVLSALETGRTVVVGLQRYELELGRSEGADEGRHYWIGTAVPVPRPGGVGTDVLYNIHDVTALVPHLGAALSGSLELGGLQARAAVVAATAVAEQSQMFDLALETQRQLGIAVQEVMLPAEVPASVTEAVQVAVRYRPASDALQVGGDWYDVADLGQGRLAVAVGDVVGHGLRAAAVMGQLRSALSALTVADVGPAAAMTALDRVARHSPDATATTAVKVVIDPELDLAIYSNAGHLPPLVLREDGTVHAMDQALGPPLAVTEHIVTRPLGTATLGKGDTLVMYTDGLVERRGEPLDRGIRRLAAALVRLRGLDVESLADTLLAELPPHSALRDDIALIVLRL
;
A
#
# COMPACT_ATOMS: atom_id res chain seq x y z
N MET A 1 30.41 9.51 12.00
CA MET A 1 29.56 8.86 13.02
C MET A 1 28.43 8.14 12.32
N VAL A 2 28.25 6.86 12.60
CA VAL A 2 27.14 6.05 12.08
C VAL A 2 25.86 6.48 12.81
N ARG A 3 24.81 6.84 12.07
CA ARG A 3 23.52 7.25 12.63
C ARG A 3 22.52 6.12 12.69
N ASP A 4 22.57 5.24 11.70
CA ASP A 4 21.72 4.06 11.58
C ASP A 4 22.40 3.00 10.70
N CYS A 5 21.99 1.74 10.85
CA CYS A 5 22.40 0.62 10.00
C CYS A 5 21.23 -0.35 9.87
N ASN A 6 21.14 -1.07 8.75
CA ASN A 6 20.14 -2.10 8.54
C ASN A 6 20.55 -3.45 9.16
N ASP A 7 19.59 -4.37 9.26
CA ASP A 7 19.83 -5.69 9.86
C ASP A 7 20.81 -6.55 9.03
N ALA A 8 20.82 -6.36 7.70
CA ALA A 8 21.79 -7.02 6.82
C ALA A 8 23.24 -6.64 7.16
N TYR A 9 23.49 -5.37 7.51
CA TYR A 9 24.83 -4.95 7.97
C TYR A 9 25.20 -5.58 9.32
N VAL A 10 24.23 -5.67 10.23
CA VAL A 10 24.39 -6.32 11.55
C VAL A 10 24.77 -7.80 11.38
N GLU A 11 24.02 -8.50 10.52
CA GLU A 11 24.26 -9.92 10.24
C GLU A 11 25.65 -10.17 9.62
N VAL A 12 26.00 -9.39 8.60
CA VAL A 12 27.25 -9.55 7.88
C VAL A 12 28.47 -9.10 8.71
N SER A 13 28.33 -8.02 9.50
CA SER A 13 29.44 -7.53 10.33
C SER A 13 29.68 -8.35 11.59
N GLY A 14 28.73 -9.22 11.98
CA GLY A 14 28.75 -9.94 13.24
C GLY A 14 28.65 -9.06 14.50
N ARG A 15 28.27 -7.78 14.32
CA ARG A 15 28.15 -6.77 15.39
C ARG A 15 26.69 -6.49 15.71
N THR A 16 26.39 -6.11 16.93
CA THR A 16 25.05 -5.65 17.28
C THR A 16 24.82 -4.19 16.81
N ARG A 17 23.58 -3.82 16.55
CA ARG A 17 23.20 -2.45 16.16
C ARG A 17 23.70 -1.39 17.15
N SER A 18 23.68 -1.70 18.45
CA SER A 18 24.17 -0.83 19.52
C SER A 18 25.69 -0.63 19.51
N GLU A 19 26.45 -1.56 18.98
CA GLU A 19 27.90 -1.42 18.82
C GLU A 19 28.29 -0.60 17.59
N VAL A 20 27.39 -0.45 16.63
CA VAL A 20 27.62 0.27 15.38
C VAL A 20 27.15 1.72 15.45
N ILE A 21 25.94 1.95 15.97
CA ILE A 21 25.36 3.30 16.05
C ILE A 21 26.18 4.20 17.01
N GLY A 22 26.44 5.43 16.57
CA GLY A 22 27.23 6.39 17.35
C GLY A 22 28.72 6.22 17.26
N THR A 23 29.24 5.20 16.53
CA THR A 23 30.66 4.99 16.31
C THR A 23 31.15 5.68 15.04
N ASN A 24 32.47 5.74 14.87
CA ASN A 24 33.07 6.19 13.60
C ASN A 24 32.93 5.06 12.56
N LEU A 25 32.33 5.34 11.40
CA LEU A 25 32.19 4.36 10.30
C LEU A 25 33.51 3.62 9.99
N PHE A 26 34.62 4.36 9.97
CA PHE A 26 35.92 3.82 9.63
C PHE A 26 36.55 2.94 10.74
N ALA A 27 36.02 2.97 11.93
CA ALA A 27 36.43 2.10 13.04
C ALA A 27 35.65 0.79 13.08
N VAL A 28 34.52 0.70 12.40
CA VAL A 28 33.67 -0.49 12.35
C VAL A 28 33.82 -1.29 11.06
N LEU A 29 34.53 -0.75 10.08
CA LEU A 29 34.92 -1.50 8.87
C LEU A 29 36.01 -2.52 9.19
N PRO A 30 36.01 -3.68 8.53
CA PRO A 30 37.07 -4.68 8.68
C PRO A 30 38.44 -4.08 8.33
N THR A 31 39.47 -4.40 9.11
CA THR A 31 40.80 -3.80 9.02
C THR A 31 41.80 -4.65 8.24
N GLU A 32 41.53 -5.92 7.96
CA GLU A 32 42.45 -6.82 7.30
C GLU A 32 42.13 -7.00 5.83
N THR A 33 43.12 -6.74 4.98
CA THR A 33 43.11 -7.00 3.55
C THR A 33 44.44 -7.55 3.09
N ALA A 34 44.40 -8.68 2.41
CA ALA A 34 45.52 -9.13 1.57
C ALA A 34 45.42 -8.38 0.23
N GLY A 35 45.97 -7.17 0.15
CA GLY A 35 45.97 -6.38 -1.08
C GLY A 35 46.51 -4.97 -0.86
N THR A 36 46.89 -4.29 -1.92
CA THR A 36 47.78 -3.11 -1.98
C THR A 36 47.25 -1.81 -1.40
N GLU A 37 46.00 -1.70 -0.95
CA GLU A 37 45.48 -0.49 -0.28
C GLU A 37 44.47 -0.87 0.82
N PRO A 38 44.52 -0.28 2.03
CA PRO A 38 43.56 -0.55 3.06
C PRO A 38 42.14 -0.17 2.59
N VAL A 39 41.18 -1.08 2.71
CA VAL A 39 39.77 -0.87 2.33
C VAL A 39 39.18 0.37 3.02
N VAL A 40 39.57 0.58 4.28
CA VAL A 40 39.16 1.77 5.08
C VAL A 40 39.53 3.08 4.37
N ASP A 41 40.69 3.18 3.72
CA ASP A 41 41.09 4.42 3.05
C ASP A 41 40.33 4.63 1.75
N THR A 42 39.98 3.55 1.04
CA THR A 42 39.17 3.62 -0.17
C THR A 42 37.73 4.06 0.15
N VAL A 43 37.13 3.46 1.17
CA VAL A 43 35.78 3.86 1.66
C VAL A 43 35.80 5.29 2.17
N ARG A 44 36.83 5.67 2.92
CA ARG A 44 36.99 7.04 3.43
C ARG A 44 37.01 8.08 2.32
N ARG A 45 37.82 7.84 1.28
CA ARG A 45 37.88 8.72 0.11
C ARG A 45 36.54 8.83 -0.59
N ALA A 46 35.84 7.71 -0.79
CA ALA A 46 34.53 7.73 -1.42
C ALA A 46 33.50 8.52 -0.61
N VAL A 47 33.42 8.30 0.70
CA VAL A 47 32.50 9.03 1.60
C VAL A 47 32.80 10.53 1.63
N LEU A 48 34.09 10.92 1.72
CA LEU A 48 34.47 12.32 1.71
C LEU A 48 34.21 12.97 0.36
N SER A 49 34.51 12.30 -0.74
CA SER A 49 34.21 12.78 -2.09
C SER A 49 32.71 12.95 -2.32
N ALA A 50 31.87 12.02 -1.83
CA ALA A 50 30.41 12.17 -1.92
C ALA A 50 29.92 13.39 -1.14
N LEU A 51 30.47 13.66 0.05
CA LEU A 51 30.15 14.84 0.84
C LEU A 51 30.57 16.15 0.16
N GLU A 52 31.76 16.16 -0.44
CA GLU A 52 32.35 17.37 -1.09
C GLU A 52 31.67 17.68 -2.43
N THR A 53 31.40 16.66 -3.22
CA THR A 53 30.88 16.83 -4.59
C THR A 53 29.35 16.83 -4.67
N GLY A 54 28.66 16.34 -3.64
CA GLY A 54 27.22 16.11 -3.68
C GLY A 54 26.80 15.05 -4.69
N ARG A 55 27.70 14.17 -5.12
CA ARG A 55 27.47 13.10 -6.11
C ARG A 55 27.72 11.74 -5.51
N THR A 56 26.99 10.75 -6.02
CA THR A 56 27.24 9.33 -5.68
C THR A 56 28.64 8.91 -6.13
N VAL A 57 29.37 8.24 -5.23
CA VAL A 57 30.71 7.69 -5.49
C VAL A 57 30.65 6.19 -5.29
N VAL A 58 31.11 5.46 -6.31
CA VAL A 58 31.18 4.00 -6.27
C VAL A 58 32.55 3.56 -5.73
N VAL A 59 32.52 2.65 -4.75
CA VAL A 59 33.69 1.93 -4.26
C VAL A 59 33.75 0.62 -5.03
N GLY A 60 34.78 0.45 -5.85
CA GLY A 60 34.98 -0.75 -6.66
C GLY A 60 35.08 -2.03 -5.82
N LEU A 61 35.23 -3.16 -6.51
CA LEU A 61 35.31 -4.48 -5.88
C LEU A 61 36.39 -4.51 -4.78
N GLN A 62 35.97 -4.81 -3.57
CA GLN A 62 36.83 -4.97 -2.41
C GLN A 62 36.77 -6.43 -1.95
N ARG A 63 37.94 -6.97 -1.57
CA ARG A 63 38.03 -8.30 -0.98
C ARG A 63 38.17 -8.19 0.52
N TYR A 64 37.33 -8.94 1.25
CA TYR A 64 37.43 -9.06 2.70
C TYR A 64 37.66 -10.51 3.12
N GLU A 65 38.47 -10.69 4.14
CA GLU A 65 38.57 -11.95 4.88
C GLU A 65 37.83 -11.76 6.20
N LEU A 66 36.61 -12.32 6.29
CA LEU A 66 35.85 -12.29 7.54
C LEU A 66 36.05 -13.59 8.30
N GLU A 67 36.50 -13.49 9.54
CA GLU A 67 36.41 -14.59 10.50
C GLU A 67 34.96 -14.79 10.95
N LEU A 68 34.08 -15.27 10.07
CA LEU A 68 32.77 -15.77 10.45
C LEU A 68 32.91 -17.15 11.06
N GLY A 69 32.40 -17.32 12.28
CA GLY A 69 32.47 -18.56 13.05
C GLY A 69 32.13 -19.79 12.20
N ARG A 70 33.00 -20.76 12.25
CA ARG A 70 33.04 -22.06 11.62
C ARG A 70 31.69 -22.64 11.21
N SER A 71 31.39 -22.64 9.92
CA SER A 71 30.58 -23.66 9.28
C SER A 71 31.48 -24.49 8.37
N GLU A 72 31.58 -25.77 8.66
CA GLU A 72 32.35 -26.73 7.90
C GLU A 72 31.76 -26.83 6.46
N GLY A 73 32.56 -26.44 5.45
CA GLY A 73 32.29 -26.82 4.07
C GLY A 73 32.26 -25.73 3.00
N ALA A 74 32.60 -24.47 3.26
CA ALA A 74 32.71 -23.43 2.23
C ALA A 74 34.15 -22.98 2.05
N ASP A 75 34.53 -22.75 0.80
CA ASP A 75 35.81 -22.21 0.31
C ASP A 75 36.24 -21.03 1.19
N GLU A 76 37.40 -21.16 1.81
CA GLU A 76 38.07 -20.28 2.78
C GLU A 76 37.63 -18.79 2.72
N GLY A 77 36.63 -18.36 3.52
CA GLY A 77 36.49 -17.02 4.12
C GLY A 77 36.62 -15.78 3.25
N ARG A 78 36.62 -15.90 1.93
CA ARG A 78 36.85 -14.79 0.99
C ARG A 78 35.51 -14.21 0.56
N HIS A 79 35.21 -12.99 1.00
CA HIS A 79 34.04 -12.24 0.56
C HIS A 79 34.44 -11.09 -0.36
N TYR A 80 33.61 -10.86 -1.38
CA TYR A 80 33.82 -9.79 -2.34
C TYR A 80 32.64 -8.83 -2.31
N TRP A 81 32.94 -7.56 -2.14
CA TRP A 81 31.93 -6.54 -1.93
C TRP A 81 32.14 -5.34 -2.83
N ILE A 82 31.04 -4.71 -3.22
CA ILE A 82 31.00 -3.42 -3.91
C ILE A 82 30.26 -2.44 -3.02
N GLY A 83 30.82 -1.24 -2.83
CA GLY A 83 30.22 -0.18 -2.03
C GLY A 83 29.77 1.02 -2.86
N THR A 84 28.77 1.72 -2.38
CA THR A 84 28.33 3.02 -2.92
C THR A 84 28.11 4.02 -1.80
N ALA A 85 28.68 5.22 -1.95
CA ALA A 85 28.48 6.35 -1.04
C ALA A 85 27.53 7.36 -1.71
N VAL A 86 26.31 7.47 -1.18
CA VAL A 86 25.26 8.35 -1.72
C VAL A 86 25.05 9.52 -0.75
N PRO A 87 25.23 10.78 -1.18
CA PRO A 87 24.94 11.94 -0.34
C PRO A 87 23.43 12.14 -0.17
N VAL A 88 22.97 12.26 1.07
CA VAL A 88 21.55 12.44 1.43
C VAL A 88 21.39 13.77 2.18
N PRO A 89 20.65 14.73 1.63
CA PRO A 89 20.36 15.98 2.34
C PRO A 89 19.61 15.71 3.66
N ARG A 90 19.96 16.42 4.72
CA ARG A 90 19.22 16.28 6.00
C ARG A 90 17.86 16.95 5.92
N PRO A 91 16.85 16.37 6.55
CA PRO A 91 15.57 17.05 6.77
C PRO A 91 15.82 18.42 7.46
N GLY A 92 15.29 19.51 6.87
CA GLY A 92 15.53 20.88 7.37
C GLY A 92 16.67 21.64 6.71
N GLY A 93 17.36 21.07 5.71
CA GLY A 93 18.27 21.80 4.81
C GLY A 93 19.65 22.15 5.38
N VAL A 94 19.99 21.73 6.59
CA VAL A 94 21.31 22.01 7.20
C VAL A 94 22.15 20.74 7.27
N GLY A 95 23.05 20.57 6.30
CA GLY A 95 24.05 19.49 6.24
C GLY A 95 23.62 18.30 5.38
N THR A 96 24.59 17.44 5.07
CA THR A 96 24.43 16.24 4.25
C THR A 96 24.95 15.02 5.03
N ASP A 97 24.20 13.97 5.06
CA ASP A 97 24.63 12.65 5.51
C ASP A 97 25.06 11.82 4.30
N VAL A 98 25.73 10.70 4.51
CA VAL A 98 26.06 9.75 3.45
C VAL A 98 25.43 8.41 3.79
N LEU A 99 24.62 7.91 2.87
CA LEU A 99 24.18 6.52 2.86
C LEU A 99 25.30 5.69 2.20
N TYR A 100 25.92 4.80 2.96
CA TYR A 100 26.92 3.87 2.44
C TYR A 100 26.32 2.48 2.29
N ASN A 101 26.06 2.07 1.06
CA ASN A 101 25.54 0.75 0.72
C ASN A 101 26.67 -0.20 0.41
N ILE A 102 26.55 -1.44 0.84
CA ILE A 102 27.48 -2.52 0.60
C ILE A 102 26.72 -3.70 0.01
N HIS A 103 27.18 -4.21 -1.13
CA HIS A 103 26.61 -5.38 -1.79
C HIS A 103 27.62 -6.53 -1.77
N ASP A 104 27.23 -7.67 -1.21
CA ASP A 104 27.99 -8.89 -1.31
C ASP A 104 27.84 -9.48 -2.73
N VAL A 105 28.95 -9.57 -3.44
CA VAL A 105 29.01 -10.11 -4.80
C VAL A 105 29.82 -11.42 -4.85
N THR A 106 30.07 -12.04 -3.71
CA THR A 106 30.84 -13.28 -3.56
C THR A 106 30.31 -14.39 -4.46
N ALA A 107 28.99 -14.56 -4.53
CA ALA A 107 28.33 -15.56 -5.37
C ALA A 107 28.53 -15.33 -6.89
N LEU A 108 28.87 -14.10 -7.31
CA LEU A 108 29.09 -13.76 -8.71
C LEU A 108 30.55 -13.99 -9.14
N VAL A 109 31.49 -14.01 -8.20
CA VAL A 109 32.93 -14.14 -8.47
C VAL A 109 33.31 -15.47 -9.15
N PRO A 110 32.74 -16.65 -8.81
CA PRO A 110 33.03 -17.90 -9.52
C PRO A 110 32.63 -17.86 -11.00
N HIS A 111 31.56 -17.17 -11.33
CA HIS A 111 31.10 -17.00 -12.72
C HIS A 111 32.01 -16.03 -13.52
N LEU A 112 32.65 -15.10 -12.82
CA LEU A 112 33.66 -14.20 -13.36
C LEU A 112 35.01 -14.86 -13.47
N GLY A 113 35.37 -15.79 -12.57
CA GLY A 113 36.63 -16.51 -12.55
C GLY A 113 36.86 -17.42 -13.76
N ALA A 114 35.80 -18.02 -14.31
CA ALA A 114 35.89 -18.81 -15.53
C ALA A 114 36.26 -17.95 -16.77
N ALA A 115 35.86 -16.67 -16.78
CA ALA A 115 36.21 -15.70 -17.82
C ALA A 115 37.60 -15.06 -17.60
N LEU A 116 38.12 -15.10 -16.36
CA LEU A 116 39.37 -14.46 -15.96
C LEU A 116 40.63 -15.39 -16.06
N SER A 117 40.44 -16.71 -16.25
CA SER A 117 41.52 -17.69 -16.22
C SER A 117 42.36 -17.76 -17.50
N GLY A 118 42.13 -16.95 -18.48
CA GLY A 118 42.66 -17.07 -19.83
C GLY A 118 43.64 -16.00 -20.30
N SER A 119 44.44 -15.35 -19.46
CA SER A 119 45.72 -14.66 -19.75
C SER A 119 45.94 -13.43 -18.85
N LEU A 120 47.12 -13.33 -18.32
CA LEU A 120 47.56 -12.32 -17.33
C LEU A 120 47.60 -10.86 -17.84
N GLU A 121 47.53 -10.60 -19.14
CA GLU A 121 47.46 -9.23 -19.69
C GLU A 121 46.04 -8.73 -20.01
N LEU A 122 45.10 -9.61 -20.23
CA LEU A 122 43.67 -9.30 -20.43
C LEU A 122 42.90 -9.16 -19.08
N GLY A 123 43.47 -9.68 -17.99
CA GLY A 123 42.84 -9.72 -16.68
C GLY A 123 42.42 -8.34 -16.12
N GLY A 124 43.23 -7.31 -16.38
CA GLY A 124 42.94 -5.95 -15.94
C GLY A 124 41.72 -5.28 -16.64
N LEU A 125 41.55 -5.58 -17.94
CA LEU A 125 40.43 -5.05 -18.73
C LEU A 125 39.13 -5.79 -18.45
N GLN A 126 39.18 -7.11 -18.27
CA GLN A 126 38.01 -7.94 -17.95
C GLN A 126 37.53 -7.73 -16.52
N ALA A 127 38.48 -7.58 -15.56
CA ALA A 127 38.11 -7.22 -14.19
C ALA A 127 37.45 -5.83 -14.11
N ARG A 128 37.96 -4.85 -14.87
CA ARG A 128 37.34 -3.53 -15.01
C ARG A 128 35.94 -3.60 -15.65
N ALA A 129 35.79 -4.38 -16.72
CA ALA A 129 34.49 -4.58 -17.37
C ALA A 129 33.48 -5.27 -16.44
N ALA A 130 33.92 -6.26 -15.65
CA ALA A 130 33.07 -6.92 -14.67
C ALA A 130 32.67 -6.01 -13.52
N VAL A 131 33.57 -5.15 -13.03
CA VAL A 131 33.25 -4.13 -12.03
C VAL A 131 32.25 -3.11 -12.60
N VAL A 132 32.45 -2.63 -13.81
CA VAL A 132 31.54 -1.70 -14.49
C VAL A 132 30.15 -2.34 -14.69
N ALA A 133 30.10 -3.61 -15.10
CA ALA A 133 28.83 -4.33 -15.25
C ALA A 133 28.12 -4.55 -13.92
N ALA A 134 28.83 -4.96 -12.87
CA ALA A 134 28.26 -5.15 -11.53
C ALA A 134 27.78 -3.81 -10.93
N THR A 135 28.50 -2.72 -11.17
CA THR A 135 28.11 -1.36 -10.77
C THR A 135 26.85 -0.92 -11.53
N ALA A 136 26.79 -1.15 -12.84
CA ALA A 136 25.62 -0.80 -13.64
C ALA A 136 24.37 -1.58 -13.18
N VAL A 137 24.50 -2.86 -12.82
CA VAL A 137 23.41 -3.68 -12.28
C VAL A 137 22.96 -3.15 -10.90
N ALA A 138 23.90 -2.77 -10.03
CA ALA A 138 23.58 -2.21 -8.72
C ALA A 138 22.90 -0.84 -8.84
N GLU A 139 23.37 0.04 -9.73
CA GLU A 139 22.75 1.33 -10.03
C GLU A 139 21.35 1.14 -10.64
N GLN A 140 21.19 0.18 -11.54
CA GLN A 140 19.90 -0.14 -12.14
C GLN A 140 18.91 -0.69 -11.09
N SER A 141 19.36 -1.53 -10.15
CA SER A 141 18.55 -1.99 -9.03
C SER A 141 18.13 -0.85 -8.11
N GLN A 142 19.04 0.05 -7.74
CA GLN A 142 18.71 1.23 -6.93
C GLN A 142 17.76 2.19 -7.64
N MET A 143 17.96 2.41 -8.93
CA MET A 143 17.01 3.24 -9.73
C MET A 143 15.64 2.59 -9.80
N PHE A 144 15.59 1.26 -9.89
CA PHE A 144 14.34 0.51 -9.88
C PHE A 144 13.63 0.64 -8.53
N ASP A 145 14.33 0.45 -7.42
CA ASP A 145 13.78 0.59 -6.06
C ASP A 145 13.29 2.03 -5.80
N LEU A 146 14.06 3.04 -6.22
CA LEU A 146 13.66 4.44 -6.11
C LEU A 146 12.45 4.77 -7.00
N ALA A 147 12.42 4.25 -8.22
CA ALA A 147 11.28 4.41 -9.11
C ALA A 147 10.01 3.75 -8.54
N LEU A 148 10.18 2.58 -7.93
CA LEU A 148 9.13 1.82 -7.26
C LEU A 148 8.56 2.61 -6.07
N GLU A 149 9.42 3.14 -5.21
CA GLU A 149 9.01 3.95 -4.06
C GLU A 149 8.37 5.27 -4.51
N THR A 150 8.91 5.91 -5.55
CA THR A 150 8.31 7.12 -6.13
C THR A 150 6.92 6.82 -6.71
N GLN A 151 6.77 5.71 -7.41
CA GLN A 151 5.49 5.27 -7.95
C GLN A 151 4.48 4.99 -6.82
N ARG A 152 4.93 4.35 -5.74
CA ARG A 152 4.11 4.11 -4.54
C ARG A 152 3.64 5.42 -3.90
N GLN A 153 4.54 6.37 -3.68
CA GLN A 153 4.21 7.67 -3.07
C GLN A 153 3.24 8.47 -3.95
N LEU A 154 3.45 8.45 -5.26
CA LEU A 154 2.52 9.07 -6.22
C LEU A 154 1.14 8.39 -6.17
N GLY A 155 1.11 7.06 -6.07
CA GLY A 155 -0.11 6.30 -5.96
C GLY A 155 -0.92 6.66 -4.73
N ILE A 156 -0.28 6.67 -3.55
CA ILE A 156 -0.90 7.08 -2.28
C ILE A 156 -1.42 8.53 -2.38
N ALA A 157 -0.61 9.45 -2.89
CA ALA A 157 -1.01 10.85 -3.03
C ALA A 157 -2.20 11.03 -3.99
N VAL A 158 -2.24 10.29 -5.10
CA VAL A 158 -3.38 10.31 -6.03
C VAL A 158 -4.64 9.78 -5.35
N GLN A 159 -4.52 8.72 -4.59
CA GLN A 159 -5.64 8.11 -3.88
C GLN A 159 -6.19 9.01 -2.77
N GLU A 160 -5.31 9.64 -1.97
CA GLU A 160 -5.70 10.62 -0.96
C GLU A 160 -6.43 11.83 -1.56
N VAL A 161 -5.99 12.31 -2.72
CA VAL A 161 -6.68 13.40 -3.43
C VAL A 161 -8.02 12.96 -4.03
N MET A 162 -8.15 11.68 -4.41
CA MET A 162 -9.35 11.14 -5.03
C MET A 162 -10.43 10.71 -4.03
N LEU A 163 -10.09 10.48 -2.76
CA LEU A 163 -11.06 10.17 -1.71
C LEU A 163 -11.57 11.47 -1.06
N PRO A 164 -12.79 11.48 -0.48
CA PRO A 164 -13.27 12.62 0.29
C PRO A 164 -12.33 12.89 1.47
N ALA A 165 -11.87 14.13 1.61
CA ALA A 165 -10.97 14.52 2.69
C ALA A 165 -11.63 14.43 4.07
N GLU A 166 -12.94 14.75 4.15
CA GLU A 166 -13.69 14.77 5.41
C GLU A 166 -15.18 14.47 5.14
N VAL A 167 -15.85 13.93 6.15
CA VAL A 167 -17.31 13.85 6.16
C VAL A 167 -17.86 15.27 6.36
N PRO A 168 -18.85 15.74 5.57
CA PRO A 168 -19.40 17.06 5.74
C PRO A 168 -19.93 17.30 7.17
N ALA A 169 -19.64 18.44 7.77
CA ALA A 169 -20.04 18.77 9.14
C ALA A 169 -21.57 18.72 9.33
N SER A 170 -22.34 19.14 8.31
CA SER A 170 -23.80 19.05 8.30
C SER A 170 -24.31 17.61 8.43
N VAL A 171 -23.57 16.63 7.92
CA VAL A 171 -23.90 15.21 8.06
C VAL A 171 -23.71 14.77 9.51
N THR A 172 -22.63 15.18 10.16
CA THR A 172 -22.32 14.78 11.54
C THR A 172 -23.22 15.43 12.58
N GLU A 173 -23.93 16.49 12.21
CA GLU A 173 -24.97 17.10 13.06
C GLU A 173 -26.26 16.26 13.07
N ALA A 174 -26.58 15.59 11.97
CA ALA A 174 -27.81 14.79 11.82
C ALA A 174 -27.63 13.33 12.28
N VAL A 175 -26.47 12.76 12.03
CA VAL A 175 -26.14 11.35 12.32
C VAL A 175 -24.69 11.20 12.74
N GLN A 176 -24.38 10.11 13.45
CA GLN A 176 -23.00 9.76 13.74
C GLN A 176 -22.43 8.97 12.56
N VAL A 177 -21.30 9.43 12.01
CA VAL A 177 -20.65 8.78 10.86
C VAL A 177 -19.17 8.60 11.13
N ALA A 178 -18.67 7.38 11.00
CA ALA A 178 -17.24 7.06 10.97
C ALA A 178 -16.89 6.46 9.61
N VAL A 179 -15.83 6.94 9.01
CA VAL A 179 -15.29 6.42 7.76
C VAL A 179 -13.86 5.96 8.00
N ARG A 180 -13.52 4.81 7.45
CA ARG A 180 -12.12 4.31 7.45
C ARG A 180 -11.75 3.85 6.06
N TYR A 181 -10.57 4.23 5.67
CA TYR A 181 -9.92 3.71 4.48
C TYR A 181 -8.55 3.17 4.86
N ARG A 182 -8.26 1.95 4.43
CA ARG A 182 -6.97 1.31 4.70
C ARG A 182 -6.44 0.71 3.41
N PRO A 183 -5.38 1.27 2.83
CA PRO A 183 -4.79 0.73 1.61
C PRO A 183 -4.15 -0.64 1.86
N ALA A 184 -4.09 -1.46 0.81
CA ALA A 184 -3.34 -2.70 0.81
C ALA A 184 -1.88 -2.48 1.20
N SER A 185 -1.27 -3.46 1.90
CA SER A 185 0.09 -3.32 2.45
C SER A 185 1.20 -3.54 1.41
N ASP A 186 0.89 -4.03 0.21
CA ASP A 186 1.88 -4.24 -0.83
C ASP A 186 2.30 -2.91 -1.47
N ALA A 187 3.59 -2.66 -1.46
CA ALA A 187 4.25 -1.38 -1.77
C ALA A 187 3.96 -0.77 -3.16
N LEU A 188 3.22 -1.47 -4.01
CA LEU A 188 2.93 -1.08 -5.40
C LEU A 188 1.44 -0.91 -5.69
N GLN A 189 0.57 -1.11 -4.70
CA GLN A 189 -0.86 -1.19 -4.93
C GLN A 189 -1.54 0.09 -4.47
N VAL A 190 -1.94 0.91 -5.44
CA VAL A 190 -2.97 1.94 -5.25
C VAL A 190 -4.28 1.23 -5.49
N GLY A 191 -5.24 1.36 -4.57
CA GLY A 191 -6.46 0.59 -4.59
C GLY A 191 -7.54 1.07 -5.55
N GLY A 192 -8.45 0.15 -5.82
CA GLY A 192 -9.68 0.38 -6.57
C GLY A 192 -10.88 0.77 -5.70
N ASP A 193 -10.76 0.65 -4.39
CA ASP A 193 -11.82 0.92 -3.43
C ASP A 193 -12.10 2.41 -3.26
N TRP A 194 -13.35 2.76 -3.09
CA TRP A 194 -13.75 4.13 -2.73
C TRP A 194 -14.97 4.17 -1.84
N TYR A 195 -15.16 5.32 -1.23
CA TYR A 195 -16.40 5.69 -0.54
C TYR A 195 -16.80 7.12 -0.91
N ASP A 196 -18.05 7.47 -0.66
CA ASP A 196 -18.57 8.82 -0.78
C ASP A 196 -19.65 9.05 0.28
N VAL A 197 -19.67 10.26 0.86
CA VAL A 197 -20.65 10.69 1.85
C VAL A 197 -21.06 12.11 1.49
N ALA A 198 -22.34 12.35 1.26
CA ALA A 198 -22.83 13.64 0.83
C ALA A 198 -24.11 14.03 1.59
N ASP A 199 -24.20 15.31 1.94
CA ASP A 199 -25.41 15.95 2.42
C ASP A 199 -26.32 16.31 1.23
N LEU A 200 -27.56 15.82 1.26
CA LEU A 200 -28.58 16.16 0.28
C LEU A 200 -29.50 17.31 0.76
N GLY A 201 -29.23 17.85 1.93
CA GLY A 201 -30.06 18.83 2.59
C GLY A 201 -31.33 18.23 3.24
N GLN A 202 -31.98 19.00 4.08
CA GLN A 202 -33.20 18.57 4.81
C GLN A 202 -32.99 17.31 5.68
N GLY A 203 -31.77 17.14 6.23
CA GLY A 203 -31.39 15.95 7.02
C GLY A 203 -31.17 14.67 6.23
N ARG A 204 -31.34 14.69 4.91
CA ARG A 204 -31.12 13.51 4.06
C ARG A 204 -29.64 13.35 3.71
N LEU A 205 -29.19 12.11 3.65
CA LEU A 205 -27.82 11.73 3.39
C LEU A 205 -27.72 10.77 2.21
N ALA A 206 -26.64 10.88 1.43
CA ALA A 206 -26.26 9.85 0.49
C ALA A 206 -24.90 9.27 0.88
N VAL A 207 -24.82 7.95 0.88
CA VAL A 207 -23.57 7.22 1.09
C VAL A 207 -23.35 6.21 -0.02
N ALA A 208 -22.11 6.01 -0.42
CA ALA A 208 -21.77 5.04 -1.44
C ALA A 208 -20.43 4.37 -1.10
N VAL A 209 -20.30 3.11 -1.51
CA VAL A 209 -19.04 2.35 -1.49
C VAL A 209 -18.93 1.61 -2.81
N GLY A 210 -17.73 1.45 -3.32
CA GLY A 210 -17.50 0.66 -4.52
C GLY A 210 -16.07 0.16 -4.59
N ASP A 211 -15.84 -0.75 -5.55
CA ASP A 211 -14.59 -1.41 -5.77
C ASP A 211 -14.36 -1.66 -7.26
N VAL A 212 -13.22 -1.19 -7.78
CA VAL A 212 -12.76 -1.40 -9.14
C VAL A 212 -11.84 -2.63 -9.19
N VAL A 213 -12.15 -3.55 -10.06
CA VAL A 213 -11.34 -4.77 -10.24
C VAL A 213 -9.89 -4.44 -10.56
N GLY A 214 -8.97 -4.99 -9.77
CA GLY A 214 -7.53 -4.82 -9.95
C GLY A 214 -6.93 -3.73 -9.08
N HIS A 215 -5.67 -3.45 -9.28
CA HIS A 215 -4.87 -2.55 -8.45
C HIS A 215 -3.93 -1.68 -9.28
N GLY A 216 -3.37 -0.65 -8.68
CA GLY A 216 -2.42 0.26 -9.28
C GLY A 216 -3.07 1.51 -9.88
N LEU A 217 -2.26 2.35 -10.49
CA LEU A 217 -2.68 3.67 -10.99
C LEU A 217 -3.87 3.63 -11.97
N ARG A 218 -4.01 2.53 -12.73
CA ARG A 218 -5.16 2.37 -13.66
C ARG A 218 -6.46 2.18 -12.89
N ALA A 219 -6.47 1.28 -11.90
CA ALA A 219 -7.64 1.07 -11.06
C ALA A 219 -8.02 2.34 -10.29
N ALA A 220 -7.04 3.05 -9.72
CA ALA A 220 -7.26 4.34 -9.06
C ALA A 220 -7.82 5.41 -9.99
N ALA A 221 -7.33 5.51 -11.23
CA ALA A 221 -7.86 6.47 -12.20
C ALA A 221 -9.32 6.18 -12.55
N VAL A 222 -9.67 4.90 -12.76
CA VAL A 222 -11.06 4.45 -13.00
C VAL A 222 -11.92 4.72 -11.75
N MET A 223 -11.43 4.38 -10.58
CA MET A 223 -12.08 4.65 -9.29
C MET A 223 -12.43 6.15 -9.16
N GLY A 224 -11.44 7.04 -9.38
CA GLY A 224 -11.66 8.48 -9.31
C GLY A 224 -12.70 8.99 -10.31
N GLN A 225 -12.72 8.45 -11.55
CA GLN A 225 -13.73 8.79 -12.54
C GLN A 225 -15.13 8.35 -12.14
N LEU A 226 -15.29 7.09 -11.68
CA LEU A 226 -16.57 6.53 -11.30
C LEU A 226 -17.11 7.21 -10.04
N ARG A 227 -16.27 7.41 -9.03
CA ARG A 227 -16.63 8.13 -7.82
C ARG A 227 -17.09 9.55 -8.14
N SER A 228 -16.32 10.30 -8.94
CA SER A 228 -16.67 11.68 -9.32
C SER A 228 -17.99 11.74 -10.10
N ALA A 229 -18.22 10.78 -10.99
CA ALA A 229 -19.47 10.68 -11.72
C ALA A 229 -20.65 10.41 -10.79
N LEU A 230 -20.49 9.48 -9.82
CA LEU A 230 -21.53 9.14 -8.84
C LEU A 230 -21.79 10.30 -7.89
N SER A 231 -20.75 11.00 -7.44
CA SER A 231 -20.85 12.19 -6.59
C SER A 231 -21.61 13.33 -7.31
N ALA A 232 -21.32 13.59 -8.58
CA ALA A 232 -22.05 14.57 -9.38
C ALA A 232 -23.54 14.23 -9.50
N LEU A 233 -23.90 12.96 -9.72
CA LEU A 233 -25.27 12.48 -9.75
C LEU A 233 -25.95 12.61 -8.38
N THR A 234 -25.17 12.44 -7.31
CA THR A 234 -25.65 12.60 -5.92
C THR A 234 -25.99 14.06 -5.64
N VAL A 235 -25.09 14.99 -5.96
CA VAL A 235 -25.35 16.45 -5.81
C VAL A 235 -26.55 16.90 -6.63
N ALA A 236 -26.81 16.28 -7.79
CA ALA A 236 -27.99 16.53 -8.60
C ALA A 236 -29.27 15.84 -8.08
N ASP A 237 -29.23 15.26 -6.88
CA ASP A 237 -30.34 14.52 -6.22
C ASP A 237 -30.92 13.39 -7.10
N VAL A 238 -30.05 12.74 -7.90
CA VAL A 238 -30.45 11.59 -8.70
C VAL A 238 -30.58 10.36 -7.80
N GLY A 239 -31.77 9.78 -7.74
CA GLY A 239 -32.05 8.61 -6.91
C GLY A 239 -31.17 7.40 -7.21
N PRO A 240 -30.97 6.46 -6.26
CA PRO A 240 -29.97 5.41 -6.34
C PRO A 240 -30.00 4.55 -7.61
N ALA A 241 -31.16 4.06 -8.03
CA ALA A 241 -31.28 3.20 -9.22
C ALA A 241 -30.94 3.95 -10.53
N ALA A 242 -31.38 5.20 -10.65
CA ALA A 242 -31.08 6.04 -11.80
C ALA A 242 -29.58 6.42 -11.84
N ALA A 243 -29.01 6.75 -10.67
CA ALA A 243 -27.57 7.03 -10.54
C ALA A 243 -26.72 5.82 -10.91
N MET A 244 -27.06 4.61 -10.42
CA MET A 244 -26.36 3.38 -10.79
C MET A 244 -26.52 3.04 -12.28
N THR A 245 -27.67 3.33 -12.89
CA THR A 245 -27.87 3.15 -14.33
C THR A 245 -27.02 4.13 -15.13
N ALA A 246 -26.88 5.38 -14.68
CA ALA A 246 -25.99 6.36 -15.32
C ALA A 246 -24.52 5.98 -15.14
N LEU A 247 -24.14 5.51 -13.95
CA LEU A 247 -22.79 5.04 -13.66
C LEU A 247 -22.39 3.83 -14.53
N ASP A 248 -23.32 2.89 -14.80
CA ASP A 248 -23.10 1.78 -15.73
C ASP A 248 -22.77 2.29 -17.16
N ARG A 249 -23.41 3.37 -17.60
CA ARG A 249 -23.07 3.98 -18.89
C ARG A 249 -21.67 4.57 -18.89
N VAL A 250 -21.28 5.24 -17.81
CA VAL A 250 -19.91 5.78 -17.66
C VAL A 250 -18.88 4.65 -17.68
N ALA A 251 -19.10 3.59 -16.89
CA ALA A 251 -18.20 2.44 -16.81
C ALA A 251 -17.96 1.78 -18.19
N ARG A 252 -18.96 1.72 -19.07
CA ARG A 252 -18.83 1.15 -20.42
C ARG A 252 -17.87 1.90 -21.35
N HIS A 253 -17.49 3.12 -21.03
CA HIS A 253 -16.52 3.87 -21.81
C HIS A 253 -15.07 3.54 -21.47
N SER A 254 -14.84 2.77 -20.40
CA SER A 254 -13.51 2.33 -19.99
C SER A 254 -13.49 0.80 -19.83
N PRO A 255 -12.68 0.06 -20.59
CA PRO A 255 -12.53 -1.38 -20.42
C PRO A 255 -12.08 -1.77 -19.00
N ASP A 256 -11.26 -0.93 -18.37
CA ASP A 256 -10.72 -1.15 -17.02
C ASP A 256 -11.79 -0.95 -15.92
N ALA A 257 -12.98 -0.41 -16.26
CA ALA A 257 -14.12 -0.27 -15.36
C ALA A 257 -15.08 -1.48 -15.37
N THR A 258 -14.82 -2.47 -16.24
CA THR A 258 -15.66 -3.67 -16.35
C THR A 258 -15.61 -4.47 -15.05
N ALA A 259 -16.77 -4.94 -14.60
CA ALA A 259 -16.97 -5.69 -13.37
C ALA A 259 -16.74 -4.91 -12.06
N THR A 260 -16.62 -3.58 -12.14
CA THR A 260 -16.64 -2.71 -10.96
C THR A 260 -17.94 -2.92 -10.17
N THR A 261 -17.80 -3.00 -8.86
CA THR A 261 -18.94 -3.11 -7.96
C THR A 261 -19.22 -1.77 -7.24
N ALA A 262 -20.48 -1.47 -7.00
CA ALA A 262 -20.85 -0.27 -6.23
C ALA A 262 -22.24 -0.40 -5.60
N VAL A 263 -22.42 0.23 -4.45
CA VAL A 263 -23.72 0.37 -3.79
C VAL A 263 -23.92 1.84 -3.36
N LYS A 264 -25.08 2.38 -3.65
CA LYS A 264 -25.50 3.71 -3.22
C LYS A 264 -26.75 3.60 -2.36
N VAL A 265 -26.72 4.26 -1.20
CA VAL A 265 -27.82 4.37 -0.26
C VAL A 265 -28.16 5.84 -0.05
N VAL A 266 -29.42 6.19 -0.09
CA VAL A 266 -29.94 7.49 0.33
C VAL A 266 -30.78 7.24 1.58
N ILE A 267 -30.49 8.00 2.63
CA ILE A 267 -31.08 7.86 3.96
C ILE A 267 -31.91 9.11 4.24
N ASP A 268 -33.15 8.91 4.65
CA ASP A 268 -34.03 9.93 5.15
C ASP A 268 -34.37 9.61 6.62
N PRO A 269 -33.70 10.27 7.58
CA PRO A 269 -33.93 10.00 9.01
C PRO A 269 -35.32 10.41 9.51
N GLU A 270 -35.99 11.38 8.86
CA GLU A 270 -37.34 11.82 9.25
C GLU A 270 -38.38 10.76 8.89
N LEU A 271 -38.12 9.96 7.85
CA LEU A 271 -39.01 8.90 7.40
C LEU A 271 -38.60 7.51 7.89
N ASP A 272 -37.52 7.38 8.68
CA ASP A 272 -36.87 6.12 9.04
C ASP A 272 -36.64 5.22 7.82
N LEU A 273 -36.20 5.82 6.69
CA LEU A 273 -36.13 5.16 5.39
C LEU A 273 -34.76 5.24 4.78
N ALA A 274 -34.27 4.11 4.32
CA ALA A 274 -33.16 4.02 3.40
C ALA A 274 -33.63 3.47 2.06
N ILE A 275 -33.29 4.15 0.96
CA ILE A 275 -33.49 3.67 -0.41
C ILE A 275 -32.12 3.39 -1.04
N TYR A 276 -31.99 2.30 -1.78
CA TYR A 276 -30.69 1.90 -2.29
C TYR A 276 -30.75 1.16 -3.63
N SER A 277 -29.60 1.11 -4.29
CA SER A 277 -29.36 0.26 -5.47
C SER A 277 -27.95 -0.28 -5.41
N ASN A 278 -27.80 -1.55 -5.75
CA ASN A 278 -26.56 -2.27 -5.65
C ASN A 278 -26.18 -2.85 -7.02
N ALA A 279 -24.96 -2.57 -7.48
CA ALA A 279 -24.37 -3.06 -8.71
C ALA A 279 -23.28 -4.11 -8.40
N GLY A 280 -23.68 -5.29 -7.95
CA GLY A 280 -22.79 -6.42 -7.68
C GLY A 280 -21.90 -6.28 -6.44
N HIS A 281 -22.12 -5.25 -5.64
CA HIS A 281 -21.34 -5.02 -4.43
C HIS A 281 -21.86 -5.85 -3.26
N LEU A 282 -21.01 -6.00 -2.21
CA LEU A 282 -21.41 -6.63 -0.97
C LEU A 282 -22.62 -5.93 -0.35
N PRO A 283 -23.59 -6.67 0.22
CA PRO A 283 -24.77 -6.05 0.79
C PRO A 283 -24.42 -5.22 2.03
N PRO A 284 -24.87 -3.97 2.15
CA PRO A 284 -24.79 -3.25 3.40
C PRO A 284 -25.50 -4.00 4.52
N LEU A 285 -24.97 -3.91 5.74
CA LEU A 285 -25.58 -4.52 6.92
C LEU A 285 -26.22 -3.45 7.80
N VAL A 286 -27.40 -3.74 8.31
CA VAL A 286 -28.09 -2.92 9.30
C VAL A 286 -28.14 -3.67 10.62
N LEU A 287 -27.43 -3.17 11.62
CA LEU A 287 -27.58 -3.59 13.01
C LEU A 287 -28.71 -2.78 13.64
N ARG A 288 -29.76 -3.46 14.04
CA ARG A 288 -30.92 -2.88 14.71
C ARG A 288 -30.61 -2.58 16.17
N GLU A 289 -31.39 -1.67 16.76
CA GLU A 289 -31.33 -1.37 18.19
C GLU A 289 -31.55 -2.62 19.06
N ASP A 290 -32.41 -3.56 18.64
CA ASP A 290 -32.64 -4.84 19.31
C ASP A 290 -31.47 -5.83 19.22
N GLY A 291 -30.44 -5.51 18.44
CA GLY A 291 -29.25 -6.34 18.24
C GLY A 291 -29.37 -7.34 17.08
N THR A 292 -30.44 -7.32 16.31
CA THR A 292 -30.54 -8.13 15.08
C THR A 292 -29.77 -7.47 13.94
N VAL A 293 -29.22 -8.29 13.03
CA VAL A 293 -28.49 -7.81 11.85
C VAL A 293 -29.21 -8.28 10.59
N HIS A 294 -29.49 -7.33 9.69
CA HIS A 294 -30.13 -7.57 8.42
C HIS A 294 -29.22 -7.11 7.26
N ALA A 295 -29.18 -7.89 6.20
CA ALA A 295 -28.51 -7.49 4.97
C ALA A 295 -29.47 -6.74 4.04
N MET A 296 -28.99 -5.68 3.39
CA MET A 296 -29.73 -4.95 2.36
C MET A 296 -29.47 -5.61 0.99
N ASP A 297 -30.14 -6.72 0.70
CA ASP A 297 -29.89 -7.60 -0.44
C ASP A 297 -30.99 -7.59 -1.52
N GLN A 298 -32.09 -6.85 -1.33
CA GLN A 298 -33.25 -6.85 -2.22
C GLN A 298 -33.04 -6.13 -3.55
N ALA A 299 -32.03 -5.25 -3.66
CA ALA A 299 -31.78 -4.44 -4.84
C ALA A 299 -30.44 -4.80 -5.51
N LEU A 300 -30.05 -6.06 -5.48
CA LEU A 300 -28.82 -6.55 -6.09
C LEU A 300 -28.99 -6.68 -7.62
N GLY A 301 -28.17 -5.94 -8.36
CA GLY A 301 -28.00 -6.07 -9.82
C GLY A 301 -26.59 -6.57 -10.16
N PRO A 302 -26.31 -6.84 -11.44
CA PRO A 302 -24.98 -7.23 -11.87
C PRO A 302 -23.95 -6.11 -11.66
N PRO A 303 -22.66 -6.42 -11.55
CA PRO A 303 -21.59 -5.41 -11.56
C PRO A 303 -21.69 -4.47 -12.77
N LEU A 304 -20.99 -3.35 -12.74
CA LEU A 304 -21.01 -2.36 -13.81
C LEU A 304 -20.35 -2.93 -15.08
N ALA A 305 -20.91 -2.59 -16.23
CA ALA A 305 -20.40 -2.89 -17.57
C ALA A 305 -20.20 -4.38 -17.90
N VAL A 306 -20.75 -5.33 -17.13
CA VAL A 306 -20.64 -6.78 -17.41
C VAL A 306 -21.71 -7.31 -18.35
N THR A 307 -22.82 -6.61 -18.48
CA THR A 307 -23.94 -7.03 -19.38
C THR A 307 -23.74 -6.46 -20.77
N GLU A 308 -24.23 -7.14 -21.80
CA GLU A 308 -24.15 -6.67 -23.20
C GLU A 308 -24.89 -5.32 -23.39
N HIS A 309 -26.02 -5.15 -22.71
CA HIS A 309 -26.84 -3.95 -22.76
C HIS A 309 -26.95 -3.31 -21.38
N ILE A 310 -27.29 -2.00 -21.38
CA ILE A 310 -27.60 -1.28 -20.14
C ILE A 310 -28.87 -1.88 -19.54
N VAL A 311 -28.77 -2.31 -18.28
CA VAL A 311 -29.92 -2.83 -17.55
C VAL A 311 -30.47 -1.77 -16.59
N THR A 312 -31.78 -1.75 -16.44
CA THR A 312 -32.41 -0.95 -15.39
C THR A 312 -32.01 -1.50 -14.04
N ARG A 313 -31.41 -0.68 -13.20
CA ARG A 313 -30.95 -1.09 -11.88
C ARG A 313 -32.13 -1.23 -10.91
N PRO A 314 -32.17 -2.29 -10.09
CA PRO A 314 -33.22 -2.44 -9.09
C PRO A 314 -33.11 -1.37 -8.00
N LEU A 315 -34.26 -1.02 -7.41
CA LEU A 315 -34.37 -0.13 -6.26
C LEU A 315 -34.88 -0.95 -5.08
N GLY A 316 -34.18 -0.88 -3.97
CA GLY A 316 -34.58 -1.48 -2.71
C GLY A 316 -34.89 -0.42 -1.67
N THR A 317 -35.63 -0.83 -0.65
CA THR A 317 -35.90 -0.02 0.53
C THR A 317 -35.56 -0.81 1.78
N ALA A 318 -35.15 -0.09 2.81
CA ALA A 318 -34.96 -0.66 4.14
C ALA A 318 -35.43 0.36 5.17
N THR A 319 -36.06 -0.09 6.22
CA THR A 319 -36.28 0.79 7.39
C THR A 319 -34.92 1.03 8.03
N LEU A 320 -34.67 2.26 8.44
CA LEU A 320 -33.44 2.63 9.16
C LEU A 320 -33.82 3.73 10.15
N GLY A 321 -34.13 3.32 11.37
CA GLY A 321 -34.64 4.21 12.42
C GLY A 321 -33.57 4.59 13.45
N LYS A 322 -34.00 5.37 14.42
CA LYS A 322 -33.13 5.85 15.49
C LYS A 322 -32.50 4.70 16.27
N GLY A 323 -31.20 4.76 16.49
CA GLY A 323 -30.41 3.72 17.16
C GLY A 323 -29.89 2.62 16.23
N ASP A 324 -30.44 2.52 15.01
CA ASP A 324 -29.93 1.57 14.01
C ASP A 324 -28.56 2.01 13.49
N THR A 325 -27.73 1.03 13.16
CA THR A 325 -26.39 1.26 12.59
C THR A 325 -26.27 0.62 11.21
N LEU A 326 -26.02 1.43 10.19
CA LEU A 326 -25.70 0.99 8.83
C LEU A 326 -24.20 0.80 8.70
N VAL A 327 -23.78 -0.33 8.12
CA VAL A 327 -22.39 -0.63 7.83
C VAL A 327 -22.25 -0.98 6.35
N MET A 328 -21.41 -0.22 5.64
CA MET A 328 -21.03 -0.46 4.24
C MET A 328 -19.53 -0.71 4.19
N TYR A 329 -19.10 -1.65 3.36
CA TYR A 329 -17.72 -2.14 3.41
C TYR A 329 -17.32 -2.79 2.08
N THR A 330 -16.03 -2.81 1.79
CA THR A 330 -15.45 -3.59 0.68
C THR A 330 -14.96 -4.95 1.15
N ASP A 331 -14.65 -5.81 0.20
CA ASP A 331 -14.33 -7.22 0.47
C ASP A 331 -13.07 -7.42 1.30
N GLY A 332 -12.06 -6.50 1.20
CA GLY A 332 -10.85 -6.55 2.02
C GLY A 332 -11.10 -6.60 3.53
N LEU A 333 -12.30 -6.14 4.00
CA LEU A 333 -12.69 -6.26 5.41
C LEU A 333 -13.06 -7.70 5.79
N VAL A 334 -13.67 -8.44 4.90
CA VAL A 334 -14.34 -9.72 5.20
C VAL A 334 -13.72 -10.91 4.48
N GLU A 335 -13.06 -10.71 3.34
CA GLU A 335 -12.49 -11.79 2.55
C GLU A 335 -11.28 -12.41 3.22
N ARG A 336 -11.23 -13.74 3.19
CA ARG A 336 -10.07 -14.55 3.58
C ARG A 336 -9.82 -15.63 2.56
N ARG A 337 -8.55 -15.79 2.17
CA ARG A 337 -8.16 -16.79 1.20
C ARG A 337 -8.62 -18.21 1.60
N GLY A 338 -9.34 -18.87 0.70
CA GLY A 338 -9.84 -20.23 0.92
C GLY A 338 -11.10 -20.30 1.79
N GLU A 339 -11.72 -19.17 2.14
CA GLU A 339 -13.04 -19.11 2.79
C GLU A 339 -14.09 -18.61 1.79
N PRO A 340 -15.32 -19.14 1.83
CA PRO A 340 -16.46 -18.51 1.14
C PRO A 340 -16.73 -17.13 1.73
N LEU A 341 -17.06 -16.15 0.87
CA LEU A 341 -17.34 -14.77 1.24
C LEU A 341 -18.45 -14.63 2.29
N ASP A 342 -19.48 -15.46 2.19
CA ASP A 342 -20.59 -15.52 3.17
C ASP A 342 -20.12 -15.77 4.62
N ARG A 343 -18.99 -16.49 4.78
CA ARG A 343 -18.43 -16.72 6.12
C ARG A 343 -17.82 -15.44 6.71
N GLY A 344 -17.21 -14.63 5.86
CA GLY A 344 -16.70 -13.33 6.23
C GLY A 344 -17.82 -12.38 6.62
N ILE A 345 -18.89 -12.33 5.82
CA ILE A 345 -20.09 -11.50 6.10
C ILE A 345 -20.74 -11.93 7.42
N ARG A 346 -20.89 -13.22 7.69
CA ARG A 346 -21.40 -13.70 8.99
C ARG A 346 -20.50 -13.34 10.16
N ARG A 347 -19.16 -13.33 9.95
CA ARG A 347 -18.19 -12.90 10.96
C ARG A 347 -18.34 -11.42 11.28
N LEU A 348 -18.53 -10.58 10.27
CA LEU A 348 -18.84 -9.15 10.44
C LEU A 348 -20.16 -8.97 11.19
N ALA A 349 -21.23 -9.64 10.78
CA ALA A 349 -22.52 -9.56 11.46
C ALA A 349 -22.43 -9.95 12.96
N ALA A 350 -21.69 -11.02 13.27
CA ALA A 350 -21.47 -11.42 14.66
C ALA A 350 -20.64 -10.40 15.45
N ALA A 351 -19.64 -9.76 14.82
CA ALA A 351 -18.86 -8.69 15.43
C ALA A 351 -19.75 -7.46 15.74
N LEU A 352 -20.61 -7.07 14.81
CA LEU A 352 -21.56 -5.96 15.01
C LEU A 352 -22.47 -6.17 16.22
N VAL A 353 -23.04 -7.36 16.36
CA VAL A 353 -23.87 -7.70 17.54
C VAL A 353 -23.08 -7.60 18.84
N ARG A 354 -21.86 -8.13 18.84
CA ARG A 354 -20.98 -8.12 20.02
C ARG A 354 -20.55 -6.70 20.42
N LEU A 355 -20.28 -5.85 19.43
CA LEU A 355 -19.72 -4.52 19.60
C LEU A 355 -20.77 -3.39 19.60
N ARG A 356 -22.08 -3.73 19.63
CA ARG A 356 -23.19 -2.79 19.48
C ARG A 356 -23.20 -1.62 20.47
N GLY A 357 -22.55 -1.78 21.62
CA GLY A 357 -22.46 -0.74 22.66
C GLY A 357 -21.38 0.30 22.44
N LEU A 358 -20.55 0.16 21.40
CA LEU A 358 -19.52 1.13 21.06
C LEU A 358 -20.13 2.30 20.30
N ASP A 359 -19.52 3.49 20.42
CA ASP A 359 -19.74 4.59 19.48
C ASP A 359 -19.24 4.22 18.08
N VAL A 360 -19.61 5.00 17.05
CA VAL A 360 -19.31 4.65 15.64
C VAL A 360 -17.81 4.66 15.33
N GLU A 361 -17.04 5.56 15.96
CA GLU A 361 -15.59 5.66 15.76
C GLU A 361 -14.88 4.44 16.34
N SER A 362 -15.19 4.13 17.63
CA SER A 362 -14.66 2.95 18.31
C SER A 362 -15.09 1.64 17.62
N LEU A 363 -16.33 1.59 17.10
CA LEU A 363 -16.82 0.44 16.35
C LEU A 363 -16.03 0.25 15.06
N ALA A 364 -15.85 1.32 14.27
CA ALA A 364 -15.08 1.25 13.02
C ALA A 364 -13.62 0.80 13.25
N ASP A 365 -12.96 1.37 14.26
CA ASP A 365 -11.57 1.02 14.60
C ASP A 365 -11.46 -0.44 15.07
N THR A 366 -12.38 -0.91 15.89
CA THR A 366 -12.39 -2.29 16.38
C THR A 366 -12.65 -3.29 15.25
N LEU A 367 -13.58 -2.98 14.33
CA LEU A 367 -13.84 -3.83 13.15
C LEU A 367 -12.60 -3.94 12.28
N LEU A 368 -11.88 -2.83 12.01
CA LEU A 368 -10.63 -2.83 11.26
C LEU A 368 -9.48 -3.58 11.94
N ALA A 369 -9.47 -3.61 13.28
CA ALA A 369 -8.45 -4.33 14.03
C ALA A 369 -8.68 -5.85 14.06
N GLU A 370 -9.94 -6.30 14.12
CA GLU A 370 -10.28 -7.69 14.39
C GLU A 370 -10.61 -8.53 13.15
N LEU A 371 -11.22 -7.93 12.12
CA LEU A 371 -11.79 -8.68 11.00
C LEU A 371 -10.80 -9.03 9.90
N PRO A 372 -9.93 -8.12 9.45
CA PRO A 372 -8.96 -8.44 8.41
C PRO A 372 -8.02 -9.57 8.83
N PRO A 373 -7.50 -10.35 7.89
CA PRO A 373 -6.50 -11.36 8.22
C PRO A 373 -5.25 -10.71 8.82
N HIS A 374 -4.66 -11.33 9.85
CA HIS A 374 -3.41 -10.87 10.49
C HIS A 374 -2.18 -10.98 9.57
N SER A 375 -2.27 -11.68 8.44
CA SER A 375 -1.28 -11.62 7.35
C SER A 375 -1.43 -10.30 6.58
N ALA A 376 -0.36 -9.84 5.93
CA ALA A 376 -0.34 -8.59 5.16
C ALA A 376 -1.65 -8.38 4.38
N LEU A 377 -2.26 -7.21 4.54
CA LEU A 377 -3.45 -6.79 3.81
C LEU A 377 -3.14 -6.85 2.31
N ARG A 378 -3.92 -7.66 1.59
CA ARG A 378 -3.74 -7.85 0.15
C ARG A 378 -4.67 -7.00 -0.69
N ASP A 379 -5.73 -6.49 -0.05
CA ASP A 379 -6.70 -5.61 -0.68
C ASP A 379 -6.98 -4.40 0.18
N ASP A 380 -7.49 -3.37 -0.45
CA ASP A 380 -7.90 -2.16 0.23
C ASP A 380 -9.13 -2.43 1.09
N ILE A 381 -9.37 -1.57 2.05
CA ILE A 381 -10.58 -1.59 2.86
C ILE A 381 -11.19 -0.20 2.88
N ALA A 382 -12.40 -0.08 2.36
CA ALA A 382 -13.26 1.05 2.62
C ALA A 382 -14.39 0.61 3.58
N LEU A 383 -14.62 1.38 4.64
CA LEU A 383 -15.61 1.10 5.66
C LEU A 383 -16.35 2.38 6.03
N ILE A 384 -17.67 2.35 5.98
CA ILE A 384 -18.56 3.38 6.53
C ILE A 384 -19.39 2.75 7.64
N VAL A 385 -19.39 3.37 8.79
CA VAL A 385 -20.28 3.06 9.93
C VAL A 385 -21.13 4.31 10.22
N LEU A 386 -22.43 4.19 10.12
CA LEU A 386 -23.36 5.29 10.28
C LEU A 386 -24.44 4.88 11.29
N ARG A 387 -24.73 5.72 12.28
CA ARG A 387 -25.79 5.50 13.29
C ARG A 387 -26.72 6.70 13.35
N LEU A 388 -28.02 6.41 13.26
CA LEU A 388 -29.12 7.38 13.40
C LEU A 388 -29.50 7.67 14.87
#